data_9a77a98c721ddc899a72421f584c38d6
#
_entry.id   9a77a98c721ddc899a72421f584c38d6
#
_cell.length_a   1.000
_cell.length_b   1.000
_cell.length_c   1.000
_cell.angle_alpha   90.00
_cell.angle_beta   90.00
_cell.angle_gamma   90.00
#
_symmetry.space_group_name_H-M   'P 1'
#
loop_
_entity.id
_entity.type
_entity.pdbx_description
1 polymer ?
#
loop_
_entity_poly.entity_id
_entity_poly.type
_entity_poly.pdbx_seq_one_letter_code
_entity_poly.pdbx_strand_id
1 'polypeptide(L)'
;MKDPERTSYLNKAKKFLSTPAGIALTLLCAAVFITGIVYLITTTKILYVGWNILHAPTMLLLNILPVLLALLLFFFLTRKIGFSCSLVGIVLIFFAVVDRVKVSMRQEPLLPTDLTLAKEVIAILKTFPVYQLVLIGVMLIVFAALPVCSFLKSKAIVLPPLPRILGLVLVLACGFGANHLWYANQALYDSYPTVDNPYFQVNQYNTRGMIYSFLHQFNIMQVKAPEGYTAADIRTLEDTDWTPSVSTEKRPHIIMIMGEAFSDLSENEHLDFTGYRDPMKNWKEICAEEGTISGHIVVPNFGGGTSNTEYDVLTGCATRYLGSSLPSYSFIHSDFDGMPRQLQKLGYETLSIHPGYAWFYNRQNVYPDLGFAASYFLEDSFDLATQGYGGYVNETATMDKIIETLDTHIKETDTPLFSFTVTIQNHGPYEKKYGTLEQNFSSDIELNETQTDLLTQYFQGIGDADEQIGRLKEYAEGSDEPIVLVYFGDHLPGFSNGMEFFDLLDYPIDANGSPEEQLAVYETPYLIWQNESAKALKNTKTAAEIGLPEDGLISSQFLGSAVLELFLSDYESP
;
A
#
# COMPACT_ATOMS: atom_id res chain seq x y z
N MET A 1 52.44 -25.72 24.31
CA MET A 1 52.61 -26.90 23.43
C MET A 1 51.33 -27.03 22.60
N LYS A 2 51.45 -27.01 21.28
CA LYS A 2 50.29 -27.25 20.39
C LYS A 2 50.02 -28.75 20.38
N ASP A 3 48.81 -29.14 20.73
CA ASP A 3 48.36 -30.52 20.71
C ASP A 3 48.53 -31.12 19.30
N PRO A 4 49.32 -32.16 19.10
CA PRO A 4 49.61 -32.76 17.81
C PRO A 4 48.33 -33.33 17.13
N GLU A 5 47.41 -33.89 17.92
CA GLU A 5 46.15 -34.42 17.41
C GLU A 5 45.24 -33.31 16.87
N ARG A 6 45.09 -32.22 17.62
CA ARG A 6 44.31 -31.04 17.17
C ARG A 6 44.87 -30.45 15.89
N THR A 7 46.21 -30.44 15.74
CA THR A 7 46.88 -29.97 14.52
C THR A 7 46.61 -30.90 13.34
N SER A 8 46.57 -32.22 13.56
CA SER A 8 46.23 -33.23 12.53
C SER A 8 44.77 -33.09 12.06
N TYR A 9 43.82 -32.96 13.00
CA TYR A 9 42.39 -32.73 12.65
C TYR A 9 42.17 -31.44 11.85
N LEU A 10 42.82 -30.35 12.25
CA LEU A 10 42.75 -29.08 11.54
C LEU A 10 43.29 -29.16 10.11
N ASN A 11 44.37 -29.93 9.90
CA ASN A 11 44.93 -30.12 8.56
C ASN A 11 44.03 -31.01 7.67
N LYS A 12 43.42 -32.06 8.23
CA LYS A 12 42.43 -32.89 7.51
C LYS A 12 41.19 -32.06 7.12
N ALA A 13 40.66 -31.25 8.01
CA ALA A 13 39.53 -30.36 7.75
C ALA A 13 39.88 -29.34 6.65
N LYS A 14 41.03 -28.67 6.72
CA LYS A 14 41.48 -27.75 5.67
C LYS A 14 41.61 -28.42 4.29
N LYS A 15 42.13 -29.66 4.26
CA LYS A 15 42.25 -30.44 3.04
C LYS A 15 40.87 -30.79 2.46
N PHE A 16 39.92 -31.20 3.32
CA PHE A 16 38.54 -31.47 2.90
C PHE A 16 37.86 -30.22 2.35
N LEU A 17 37.92 -29.07 3.04
CA LEU A 17 37.32 -27.81 2.63
C LEU A 17 37.85 -27.28 1.30
N SER A 18 39.00 -27.74 0.80
CA SER A 18 39.56 -27.43 -0.51
C SER A 18 39.09 -28.38 -1.62
N THR A 19 38.39 -29.47 -1.29
CA THR A 19 37.82 -30.38 -2.27
C THR A 19 36.51 -29.81 -2.87
N PRO A 20 36.08 -30.22 -4.07
CA PRO A 20 34.81 -29.81 -4.64
C PRO A 20 33.62 -30.05 -3.70
N ALA A 21 33.58 -31.21 -3.03
CA ALA A 21 32.53 -31.54 -2.06
C ALA A 21 32.58 -30.62 -0.83
N GLY A 22 33.78 -30.31 -0.30
CA GLY A 22 33.96 -29.41 0.82
C GLY A 22 33.55 -27.96 0.48
N ILE A 23 33.88 -27.50 -0.74
CA ILE A 23 33.44 -26.18 -1.24
C ILE A 23 31.91 -26.11 -1.35
N ALA A 24 31.30 -27.12 -1.99
CA ALA A 24 29.84 -27.20 -2.13
C ALA A 24 29.14 -27.20 -0.75
N LEU A 25 29.62 -28.02 0.18
CA LEU A 25 29.08 -28.06 1.56
C LEU A 25 29.22 -26.71 2.26
N THR A 26 30.38 -26.05 2.12
CA THR A 26 30.63 -24.74 2.75
C THR A 26 29.67 -23.69 2.21
N LEU A 27 29.45 -23.63 0.88
CA LEU A 27 28.53 -22.67 0.28
C LEU A 27 27.07 -22.98 0.64
N LEU A 28 26.69 -24.26 0.71
CA LEU A 28 25.36 -24.68 1.16
C LEU A 28 25.12 -24.28 2.64
N CYS A 29 26.07 -24.57 3.53
CA CYS A 29 25.97 -24.16 4.93
C CYS A 29 25.90 -22.62 5.06
N ALA A 30 26.66 -21.89 4.24
CA ALA A 30 26.61 -20.44 4.22
C ALA A 30 25.25 -19.94 3.70
N ALA A 31 24.67 -20.57 2.67
CA ALA A 31 23.35 -20.22 2.16
C ALA A 31 22.28 -20.42 3.25
N VAL A 32 22.26 -21.56 3.91
CA VAL A 32 21.34 -21.85 5.03
C VAL A 32 21.51 -20.82 6.16
N PHE A 33 22.74 -20.53 6.55
CA PHE A 33 23.04 -19.58 7.63
C PHE A 33 22.61 -18.15 7.28
N ILE A 34 22.92 -17.66 6.06
CA ILE A 34 22.51 -16.33 5.61
C ILE A 34 20.99 -16.24 5.54
N THR A 35 20.32 -17.23 4.96
CA THR A 35 18.84 -17.27 4.91
C THR A 35 18.24 -17.26 6.31
N GLY A 36 18.82 -18.02 7.25
CA GLY A 36 18.39 -18.01 8.66
C GLY A 36 18.50 -16.63 9.31
N ILE A 37 19.59 -15.89 9.06
CA ILE A 37 19.73 -14.50 9.53
C ILE A 37 18.67 -13.59 8.91
N VAL A 38 18.43 -13.70 7.60
CA VAL A 38 17.38 -12.91 6.92
C VAL A 38 16.02 -13.18 7.58
N TYR A 39 15.63 -14.43 7.79
CA TYR A 39 14.39 -14.77 8.50
C TYR A 39 14.33 -14.16 9.90
N LEU A 40 15.40 -14.23 10.69
CA LEU A 40 15.44 -13.65 12.04
C LEU A 40 15.26 -12.13 12.05
N ILE A 41 15.73 -11.45 11.02
CA ILE A 41 15.59 -9.99 10.90
C ILE A 41 14.18 -9.60 10.42
N THR A 42 13.68 -10.25 9.38
CA THR A 42 12.45 -9.84 8.68
C THR A 42 11.17 -10.35 9.34
N THR A 43 11.21 -11.54 9.96
CA THR A 43 10.02 -12.13 10.58
C THR A 43 9.59 -11.37 11.83
N THR A 44 8.33 -10.92 11.86
CA THR A 44 7.76 -10.21 13.01
C THR A 44 7.49 -11.15 14.20
N LYS A 45 7.11 -12.41 13.91
CA LYS A 45 6.84 -13.45 14.92
C LYS A 45 7.70 -14.70 14.61
N ILE A 46 8.64 -15.04 15.48
CA ILE A 46 9.56 -16.19 15.28
C ILE A 46 8.82 -17.53 15.13
N LEU A 47 7.60 -17.63 15.66
CA LEU A 47 6.74 -18.80 15.52
C LEU A 47 6.43 -19.15 14.06
N TYR A 48 6.40 -18.16 13.15
CA TYR A 48 6.19 -18.39 11.71
C TYR A 48 7.31 -19.22 11.09
N VAL A 49 8.55 -19.03 11.54
CA VAL A 49 9.68 -19.86 11.07
C VAL A 49 9.48 -21.32 11.47
N GLY A 50 9.08 -21.57 12.72
CA GLY A 50 8.75 -22.91 13.20
C GLY A 50 7.57 -23.53 12.45
N TRP A 51 6.54 -22.75 12.23
CA TRP A 51 5.36 -23.18 11.46
C TRP A 51 5.75 -23.59 10.03
N ASN A 52 6.56 -22.79 9.34
CA ASN A 52 7.05 -23.07 7.99
C ASN A 52 7.86 -24.36 7.90
N ILE A 53 8.73 -24.61 8.89
CA ILE A 53 9.51 -25.86 8.93
C ILE A 53 8.60 -27.09 8.98
N LEU A 54 7.49 -26.99 9.70
CA LEU A 54 6.58 -28.12 9.92
C LEU A 54 5.59 -28.31 8.76
N HIS A 55 5.03 -27.23 8.23
CA HIS A 55 3.88 -27.29 7.31
C HIS A 55 4.27 -27.04 5.84
N ALA A 56 5.35 -26.31 5.58
CA ALA A 56 5.76 -25.98 4.23
C ALA A 56 7.29 -25.94 4.07
N PRO A 57 8.00 -27.09 4.28
CA PRO A 57 9.47 -27.12 4.23
C PRO A 57 10.02 -26.72 2.84
N THR A 58 9.24 -26.87 1.77
CA THR A 58 9.61 -26.44 0.41
C THR A 58 9.79 -24.93 0.30
N MET A 59 9.06 -24.12 1.06
CA MET A 59 9.28 -22.67 1.12
C MET A 59 10.68 -22.30 1.64
N LEU A 60 11.21 -23.06 2.61
CA LEU A 60 12.59 -22.85 3.07
C LEU A 60 13.59 -23.09 1.94
N LEU A 61 13.38 -24.12 1.13
CA LEU A 61 14.23 -24.42 -0.03
C LEU A 61 14.15 -23.30 -1.06
N LEU A 62 12.95 -22.74 -1.31
CA LEU A 62 12.78 -21.60 -2.22
C LEU A 62 13.46 -20.33 -1.72
N ASN A 63 13.63 -20.13 -0.43
CA ASN A 63 14.41 -19.02 0.14
C ASN A 63 15.93 -19.30 0.14
N ILE A 64 16.36 -20.55 0.32
CA ILE A 64 17.80 -20.92 0.34
C ILE A 64 18.39 -20.95 -1.06
N LEU A 65 17.65 -21.43 -2.06
CA LEU A 65 18.14 -21.64 -3.42
C LEU A 65 18.71 -20.37 -4.07
N PRO A 66 18.06 -19.20 -4.04
CA PRO A 66 18.61 -17.98 -4.63
C PRO A 66 19.92 -17.55 -3.97
N VAL A 67 20.00 -17.72 -2.65
CA VAL A 67 21.23 -17.42 -1.88
C VAL A 67 22.36 -18.34 -2.31
N LEU A 68 22.09 -19.63 -2.45
CA LEU A 68 23.08 -20.61 -2.91
C LEU A 68 23.54 -20.32 -4.34
N LEU A 69 22.59 -19.99 -5.25
CA LEU A 69 22.93 -19.63 -6.62
C LEU A 69 23.79 -18.36 -6.69
N ALA A 70 23.46 -17.34 -5.89
CA ALA A 70 24.26 -16.13 -5.79
C ALA A 70 25.68 -16.41 -5.24
N LEU A 71 25.80 -17.23 -4.19
CA LEU A 71 27.09 -17.64 -3.63
C LEU A 71 27.92 -18.39 -4.68
N LEU A 72 27.33 -19.33 -5.42
CA LEU A 72 27.99 -20.08 -6.49
C LEU A 72 28.40 -19.16 -7.62
N LEU A 73 27.55 -18.21 -8.03
CA LEU A 73 27.85 -17.23 -9.07
C LEU A 73 29.14 -16.44 -8.73
N PHE A 74 29.15 -15.81 -7.55
CA PHE A 74 30.30 -15.02 -7.11
C PHE A 74 31.53 -15.89 -6.83
N PHE A 75 31.34 -17.14 -6.39
CA PHE A 75 32.44 -18.10 -6.25
C PHE A 75 33.07 -18.43 -7.62
N PHE A 76 32.29 -18.78 -8.64
CA PHE A 76 32.85 -19.07 -9.96
C PHE A 76 33.44 -17.83 -10.63
N LEU A 77 32.90 -16.63 -10.37
CA LEU A 77 33.48 -15.37 -10.85
C LEU A 77 34.84 -15.06 -10.23
N THR A 78 34.98 -15.23 -8.91
CA THR A 78 36.17 -14.76 -8.16
C THR A 78 37.08 -15.88 -7.64
N ARG A 79 36.56 -17.09 -7.53
CA ARG A 79 37.19 -18.27 -6.90
C ARG A 79 37.49 -18.08 -5.41
N LYS A 80 36.80 -17.14 -4.74
CA LYS A 80 37.03 -16.73 -3.33
C LYS A 80 35.78 -16.96 -2.51
N ILE A 81 35.69 -18.04 -1.74
CA ILE A 81 34.54 -18.38 -0.89
C ILE A 81 34.23 -17.25 0.09
N GLY A 82 35.25 -16.77 0.82
CA GLY A 82 35.08 -15.72 1.83
C GLY A 82 34.48 -14.43 1.24
N PHE A 83 34.91 -14.04 0.04
CA PHE A 83 34.33 -12.89 -0.65
C PHE A 83 32.87 -13.15 -1.05
N SER A 84 32.57 -14.32 -1.64
CA SER A 84 31.21 -14.67 -2.03
C SER A 84 30.26 -14.65 -0.85
N CYS A 85 30.65 -15.24 0.30
CA CYS A 85 29.85 -15.26 1.50
C CYS A 85 29.67 -13.86 2.11
N SER A 86 30.73 -13.04 2.14
CA SER A 86 30.63 -11.70 2.71
C SER A 86 29.80 -10.77 1.82
N LEU A 87 29.97 -10.83 0.50
CA LEU A 87 29.21 -9.97 -0.42
C LEU A 87 27.71 -10.32 -0.39
N VAL A 88 27.36 -11.58 -0.62
CA VAL A 88 25.96 -12.02 -0.66
C VAL A 88 25.30 -11.83 0.72
N GLY A 89 25.99 -12.19 1.79
CA GLY A 89 25.48 -12.04 3.15
C GLY A 89 25.20 -10.57 3.50
N ILE A 90 26.13 -9.67 3.19
CA ILE A 90 25.96 -8.24 3.51
C ILE A 90 24.83 -7.62 2.71
N VAL A 91 24.74 -7.92 1.39
CA VAL A 91 23.65 -7.40 0.55
C VAL A 91 22.29 -7.87 1.06
N LEU A 92 22.15 -9.16 1.38
CA LEU A 92 20.87 -9.69 1.86
C LEU A 92 20.51 -9.19 3.27
N ILE A 93 21.51 -9.06 4.16
CA ILE A 93 21.28 -8.48 5.50
C ILE A 93 20.87 -7.01 5.37
N PHE A 94 21.49 -6.24 4.46
CA PHE A 94 21.10 -4.87 4.21
C PHE A 94 19.62 -4.78 3.79
N PHE A 95 19.20 -5.57 2.79
CA PHE A 95 17.80 -5.60 2.35
C PHE A 95 16.86 -6.09 3.46
N ALA A 96 17.26 -7.06 4.26
CA ALA A 96 16.47 -7.53 5.41
C ALA A 96 16.27 -6.43 6.47
N VAL A 97 17.29 -5.62 6.74
CA VAL A 97 17.19 -4.48 7.66
C VAL A 97 16.27 -3.40 7.09
N VAL A 98 16.40 -3.08 5.79
CA VAL A 98 15.51 -2.12 5.12
C VAL A 98 14.06 -2.59 5.16
N ASP A 99 13.81 -3.88 4.86
CA ASP A 99 12.49 -4.51 4.98
C ASP A 99 11.93 -4.35 6.41
N ARG A 100 12.71 -4.69 7.43
CA ARG A 100 12.29 -4.59 8.83
C ARG A 100 11.94 -3.16 9.24
N VAL A 101 12.72 -2.18 8.79
CA VAL A 101 12.46 -0.76 9.05
C VAL A 101 11.17 -0.34 8.35
N LYS A 102 10.99 -0.71 7.07
CA LYS A 102 9.78 -0.38 6.32
C LYS A 102 8.54 -1.00 6.98
N VAL A 103 8.58 -2.27 7.36
CA VAL A 103 7.48 -2.94 8.08
C VAL A 103 7.16 -2.23 9.41
N SER A 104 8.17 -1.79 10.15
CA SER A 104 7.93 -1.08 11.42
C SER A 104 7.30 0.31 11.26
N MET A 105 7.50 0.96 10.11
CA MET A 105 7.01 2.31 9.84
C MET A 105 5.70 2.34 9.05
N ARG A 106 5.48 1.33 8.18
CA ARG A 106 4.41 1.35 7.19
C ARG A 106 3.51 0.12 7.19
N GLN A 107 3.81 -0.88 8.00
CA GLN A 107 3.15 -2.20 7.93
C GLN A 107 3.24 -2.87 6.54
N GLU A 108 4.19 -2.45 5.71
CA GLU A 108 4.41 -2.98 4.37
C GLU A 108 5.82 -3.57 4.24
N PRO A 109 5.99 -4.73 3.56
CA PRO A 109 7.31 -5.29 3.32
C PRO A 109 8.08 -4.51 2.23
N LEU A 110 9.37 -4.81 2.09
CA LEU A 110 10.19 -4.28 1.01
C LEU A 110 9.72 -4.89 -0.33
N LEU A 111 9.30 -4.02 -1.24
CA LEU A 111 8.88 -4.38 -2.60
C LEU A 111 9.97 -4.04 -3.62
N PRO A 112 10.01 -4.72 -4.77
CA PRO A 112 10.94 -4.36 -5.85
C PRO A 112 10.76 -2.94 -6.36
N THR A 113 9.55 -2.37 -6.31
CA THR A 113 9.25 -0.98 -6.66
C THR A 113 9.96 0.02 -5.78
N ASP A 114 10.24 -0.32 -4.51
CA ASP A 114 11.01 0.54 -3.61
C ASP A 114 12.42 0.85 -4.12
N LEU A 115 12.96 -0.01 -4.99
CA LEU A 115 14.27 0.23 -5.61
C LEU A 115 14.24 1.42 -6.58
N THR A 116 13.08 1.75 -7.14
CA THR A 116 12.90 2.93 -8.01
C THR A 116 12.83 4.22 -7.20
N LEU A 117 12.40 4.13 -5.94
CA LEU A 117 12.26 5.23 -4.98
C LEU A 117 13.58 5.58 -4.25
N ALA A 118 14.73 5.11 -4.74
CA ALA A 118 16.03 5.36 -4.09
C ALA A 118 16.35 6.87 -3.94
N LYS A 119 15.77 7.74 -4.77
CA LYS A 119 15.91 9.21 -4.66
C LYS A 119 15.17 9.75 -3.42
N GLU A 120 14.06 9.15 -3.06
CA GLU A 120 13.22 9.53 -1.92
C GLU A 120 13.90 9.26 -0.58
N VAL A 121 14.83 8.28 -0.54
CA VAL A 121 15.65 7.97 0.65
C VAL A 121 16.36 9.22 1.16
N ILE A 122 16.77 10.14 0.27
CA ILE A 122 17.45 11.38 0.67
C ILE A 122 16.48 12.32 1.41
N ALA A 123 15.21 12.39 0.99
CA ALA A 123 14.19 13.18 1.67
C ALA A 123 13.90 12.59 3.07
N ILE A 124 13.74 11.28 3.15
CA ILE A 124 13.53 10.57 4.42
C ILE A 124 14.73 10.75 5.36
N LEU A 125 15.96 10.65 4.86
CA LEU A 125 17.16 10.85 5.68
C LEU A 125 17.22 12.23 6.31
N LYS A 126 16.65 13.28 5.69
CA LYS A 126 16.62 14.64 6.26
C LYS A 126 15.74 14.73 7.51
N THR A 127 14.81 13.82 7.72
CA THR A 127 13.93 13.80 8.91
C THR A 127 14.59 13.13 10.12
N PHE A 128 15.73 12.40 9.91
CA PHE A 128 16.41 11.71 11.00
C PHE A 128 17.34 12.64 11.80
N PRO A 129 17.42 12.48 13.13
CA PRO A 129 18.42 13.15 13.96
C PRO A 129 19.85 12.84 13.50
N VAL A 130 20.74 13.80 13.65
CA VAL A 130 22.14 13.72 13.19
C VAL A 130 22.84 12.44 13.69
N TYR A 131 22.60 12.04 14.94
CA TYR A 131 23.23 10.83 15.50
C TYR A 131 22.82 9.55 14.76
N GLN A 132 21.56 9.46 14.28
CA GLN A 132 21.09 8.33 13.47
C GLN A 132 21.74 8.33 12.10
N LEU A 133 21.88 9.51 11.46
CA LEU A 133 22.59 9.66 10.18
C LEU A 133 24.05 9.20 10.29
N VAL A 134 24.74 9.57 11.38
CA VAL A 134 26.11 9.11 11.64
C VAL A 134 26.16 7.59 11.80
N LEU A 135 25.21 7.00 12.54
CA LEU A 135 25.13 5.56 12.73
C LEU A 135 24.89 4.82 11.40
N ILE A 136 23.97 5.31 10.58
CA ILE A 136 23.70 4.80 9.23
C ILE A 136 24.97 4.89 8.36
N GLY A 137 25.65 6.03 8.39
CA GLY A 137 26.89 6.23 7.64
C GLY A 137 28.00 5.25 8.05
N VAL A 138 28.18 5.03 9.35
CA VAL A 138 29.13 4.05 9.88
C VAL A 138 28.75 2.62 9.43
N MET A 139 27.48 2.26 9.53
CA MET A 139 27.01 0.95 9.04
C MET A 139 27.27 0.74 7.56
N LEU A 140 27.00 1.73 6.72
CA LEU A 140 27.25 1.66 5.28
C LEU A 140 28.75 1.50 4.98
N ILE A 141 29.63 2.22 5.70
CA ILE A 141 31.09 2.07 5.58
C ILE A 141 31.52 0.65 5.95
N VAL A 142 31.02 0.11 7.06
CA VAL A 142 31.33 -1.26 7.50
C VAL A 142 30.83 -2.27 6.46
N PHE A 143 29.63 -2.11 5.96
CA PHE A 143 29.04 -2.98 4.94
C PHE A 143 29.85 -2.97 3.62
N ALA A 144 30.34 -1.81 3.21
CA ALA A 144 31.19 -1.72 2.03
C ALA A 144 32.61 -2.28 2.26
N ALA A 145 33.18 -2.03 3.44
CA ALA A 145 34.54 -2.44 3.76
C ALA A 145 34.68 -3.95 3.92
N LEU A 146 33.69 -4.64 4.49
CA LEU A 146 33.80 -6.08 4.77
C LEU A 146 33.99 -6.95 3.52
N PRO A 147 33.22 -6.81 2.41
CA PRO A 147 33.48 -7.54 1.17
C PRO A 147 34.84 -7.20 0.56
N VAL A 148 35.23 -5.92 0.58
CA VAL A 148 36.54 -5.48 0.07
C VAL A 148 37.68 -6.13 0.85
N CYS A 149 37.63 -6.05 2.18
CA CYS A 149 38.62 -6.70 3.05
C CYS A 149 38.66 -8.24 2.86
N SER A 150 37.47 -8.84 2.73
CA SER A 150 37.32 -10.25 2.45
C SER A 150 37.92 -10.63 1.09
N PHE A 151 37.70 -9.82 0.08
CA PHE A 151 38.27 -10.01 -1.27
C PHE A 151 39.82 -9.96 -1.22
N LEU A 152 40.37 -8.98 -0.53
CA LEU A 152 41.84 -8.81 -0.41
C LEU A 152 42.50 -9.93 0.40
N LYS A 153 41.86 -10.39 1.48
CA LYS A 153 42.40 -11.39 2.36
C LYS A 153 42.12 -12.84 1.92
N SER A 154 41.07 -13.10 1.15
CA SER A 154 40.73 -14.45 0.70
C SER A 154 41.66 -14.93 -0.40
N LYS A 155 42.20 -16.13 -0.23
CA LYS A 155 42.97 -16.81 -1.27
C LYS A 155 42.03 -17.39 -2.32
N ALA A 156 42.35 -17.18 -3.60
CA ALA A 156 41.62 -17.78 -4.68
C ALA A 156 41.91 -19.30 -4.76
N ILE A 157 40.85 -20.07 -4.90
CA ILE A 157 40.94 -21.51 -5.12
C ILE A 157 41.36 -21.75 -6.57
N VAL A 158 42.32 -22.68 -6.75
CA VAL A 158 42.77 -23.08 -8.10
C VAL A 158 41.64 -23.90 -8.75
N LEU A 159 41.02 -23.32 -9.77
CA LEU A 159 39.94 -23.95 -10.54
C LEU A 159 40.28 -23.83 -12.03
N PRO A 160 40.35 -24.97 -12.79
CA PRO A 160 40.60 -24.93 -14.23
C PRO A 160 39.53 -24.07 -14.95
N PRO A 161 39.87 -23.48 -16.13
CA PRO A 161 38.94 -22.59 -16.83
C PRO A 161 37.63 -23.28 -17.25
N LEU A 162 37.70 -24.50 -17.75
CA LEU A 162 36.54 -25.23 -18.27
C LEU A 162 35.50 -25.52 -17.17
N PRO A 163 35.82 -26.14 -16.02
CA PRO A 163 34.86 -26.31 -14.90
C PRO A 163 34.31 -24.99 -14.37
N ARG A 164 35.11 -23.92 -14.42
CA ARG A 164 34.68 -22.59 -14.00
C ARG A 164 33.58 -22.01 -14.92
N ILE A 165 33.80 -22.08 -16.25
CA ILE A 165 32.83 -21.61 -17.25
C ILE A 165 31.57 -22.47 -17.20
N LEU A 166 31.74 -23.81 -17.18
CA LEU A 166 30.59 -24.71 -17.05
C LEU A 166 29.79 -24.45 -15.77
N GLY A 167 30.45 -24.19 -14.67
CA GLY A 167 29.81 -23.83 -13.39
C GLY A 167 29.00 -22.51 -13.50
N LEU A 168 29.55 -21.48 -14.13
CA LEU A 168 28.84 -20.22 -14.38
C LEU A 168 27.60 -20.44 -15.27
N VAL A 169 27.77 -21.17 -16.37
CA VAL A 169 26.64 -21.47 -17.28
C VAL A 169 25.55 -22.26 -16.54
N LEU A 170 25.95 -23.26 -15.76
CA LEU A 170 24.99 -24.07 -14.98
C LEU A 170 24.23 -23.23 -13.95
N VAL A 171 24.93 -22.36 -13.20
CA VAL A 171 24.30 -21.49 -12.22
C VAL A 171 23.29 -20.54 -12.88
N LEU A 172 23.66 -19.95 -14.01
CA LEU A 172 22.75 -19.07 -14.76
C LEU A 172 21.55 -19.84 -15.32
N ALA A 173 21.78 -21.02 -15.88
CA ALA A 173 20.71 -21.88 -16.38
C ALA A 173 19.76 -22.35 -15.26
N CYS A 174 20.30 -22.75 -14.11
CA CYS A 174 19.51 -23.10 -12.93
C CYS A 174 18.73 -21.88 -12.40
N GLY A 175 19.34 -20.69 -12.39
CA GLY A 175 18.67 -19.45 -11.96
C GLY A 175 17.51 -19.11 -12.89
N PHE A 176 17.71 -19.16 -14.20
CA PHE A 176 16.66 -18.92 -15.19
C PHE A 176 15.52 -19.95 -15.07
N GLY A 177 15.88 -21.24 -14.98
CA GLY A 177 14.90 -22.33 -14.81
C GLY A 177 14.10 -22.20 -13.51
N ALA A 178 14.77 -21.93 -12.40
CA ALA A 178 14.12 -21.71 -11.12
C ALA A 178 13.18 -20.49 -11.14
N ASN A 179 13.61 -19.39 -11.78
CA ASN A 179 12.77 -18.23 -11.95
C ASN A 179 11.49 -18.57 -12.70
N HIS A 180 11.61 -19.21 -13.86
CA HIS A 180 10.47 -19.56 -14.70
C HIS A 180 9.51 -20.56 -14.04
N LEU A 181 10.04 -21.60 -13.38
CA LEU A 181 9.24 -22.68 -12.83
C LEU A 181 8.63 -22.35 -11.46
N TRP A 182 9.31 -21.53 -10.65
CA TRP A 182 8.95 -21.34 -9.24
C TRP A 182 8.70 -19.88 -8.86
N TYR A 183 9.61 -18.94 -9.19
CA TYR A 183 9.47 -17.56 -8.71
C TYR A 183 8.49 -16.72 -9.55
N ALA A 184 8.32 -17.02 -10.82
CA ALA A 184 7.33 -16.37 -11.68
C ALA A 184 5.96 -17.09 -11.68
N ASN A 185 5.80 -18.16 -10.92
CA ASN A 185 4.58 -18.98 -10.91
C ASN A 185 3.62 -18.50 -9.82
N GLN A 186 2.59 -17.73 -10.22
CA GLN A 186 1.57 -17.21 -9.33
C GLN A 186 0.80 -18.35 -8.63
N ALA A 187 0.35 -19.38 -9.37
CA ALA A 187 -0.41 -20.48 -8.78
C ALA A 187 0.38 -21.25 -7.70
N LEU A 188 1.71 -21.39 -7.89
CA LEU A 188 2.57 -21.95 -6.85
C LEU A 188 2.68 -21.03 -5.63
N TYR A 189 2.81 -19.73 -5.85
CA TYR A 189 2.90 -18.75 -4.77
C TYR A 189 1.62 -18.76 -3.92
N ASP A 190 0.46 -18.77 -4.57
CA ASP A 190 -0.86 -18.78 -3.91
C ASP A 190 -1.19 -20.12 -3.24
N SER A 191 -0.59 -21.23 -3.71
CA SER A 191 -0.76 -22.54 -3.08
C SER A 191 -0.17 -22.66 -1.66
N TYR A 192 0.73 -21.74 -1.30
CA TYR A 192 1.29 -21.68 0.06
C TYR A 192 0.34 -20.89 0.96
N PRO A 193 -0.08 -21.48 2.08
CA PRO A 193 -0.96 -20.81 3.03
C PRO A 193 -0.29 -19.57 3.61
N THR A 194 -1.08 -18.58 3.96
CA THR A 194 -0.64 -17.40 4.72
C THR A 194 -1.13 -17.56 6.16
N VAL A 195 -0.27 -17.29 7.12
CA VAL A 195 -0.64 -17.21 8.53
C VAL A 195 -1.16 -15.81 8.80
N ASP A 196 -2.17 -15.70 9.63
CA ASP A 196 -2.94 -14.46 9.88
C ASP A 196 -3.65 -13.97 8.61
N ASN A 197 -3.94 -12.67 8.52
CA ASN A 197 -4.69 -12.09 7.40
C ASN A 197 -3.92 -12.21 6.07
N PRO A 198 -4.45 -12.95 5.06
CA PRO A 198 -3.79 -13.17 3.78
C PRO A 198 -3.72 -11.92 2.90
N TYR A 199 -4.56 -10.91 3.16
CA TYR A 199 -4.58 -9.66 2.40
C TYR A 199 -3.41 -8.75 2.74
N PHE A 200 -2.81 -8.89 3.93
CA PHE A 200 -1.61 -8.14 4.28
C PHE A 200 -0.36 -8.75 3.66
N GLN A 201 0.30 -7.98 2.82
CA GLN A 201 1.57 -8.39 2.20
C GLN A 201 2.65 -8.74 3.24
N VAL A 202 2.66 -8.04 4.39
CA VAL A 202 3.60 -8.34 5.48
C VAL A 202 3.39 -9.77 6.02
N ASN A 203 2.14 -10.25 6.10
CA ASN A 203 1.84 -11.61 6.53
C ASN A 203 2.26 -12.64 5.49
N GLN A 204 2.11 -12.33 4.20
CA GLN A 204 2.64 -13.15 3.11
C GLN A 204 4.17 -13.26 3.19
N TYR A 205 4.88 -12.16 3.41
CA TYR A 205 6.34 -12.15 3.55
C TYR A 205 6.81 -12.87 4.80
N ASN A 206 6.14 -12.68 5.95
CA ASN A 206 6.41 -13.40 7.19
C ASN A 206 6.26 -14.92 7.01
N THR A 207 5.21 -15.34 6.30
CA THR A 207 4.89 -16.76 6.12
C THR A 207 5.75 -17.41 5.04
N ARG A 208 5.87 -16.78 3.87
CA ARG A 208 6.56 -17.35 2.69
C ARG A 208 8.05 -17.03 2.65
N GLY A 209 8.50 -16.09 3.45
CA GLY A 209 9.89 -15.61 3.56
C GLY A 209 10.19 -14.47 2.58
N MET A 210 10.94 -13.50 3.06
CA MET A 210 11.27 -12.25 2.34
C MET A 210 11.92 -12.52 0.97
N ILE A 211 12.89 -13.47 0.88
CA ILE A 211 13.64 -13.70 -0.37
C ILE A 211 12.72 -14.28 -1.46
N TYR A 212 11.90 -15.28 -1.12
CA TYR A 212 10.96 -15.89 -2.06
C TYR A 212 9.89 -14.89 -2.51
N SER A 213 9.28 -14.18 -1.57
CA SER A 213 8.24 -13.19 -1.85
C SER A 213 8.77 -12.02 -2.68
N PHE A 214 9.95 -11.48 -2.36
CA PHE A 214 10.58 -10.40 -3.12
C PHE A 214 10.87 -10.80 -4.58
N LEU A 215 11.42 -12.01 -4.80
CA LEU A 215 11.68 -12.52 -6.16
C LEU A 215 10.38 -12.80 -6.92
N HIS A 216 9.34 -13.27 -6.25
CA HIS A 216 8.03 -13.43 -6.85
C HIS A 216 7.46 -12.08 -7.29
N GLN A 217 7.44 -11.09 -6.39
CA GLN A 217 6.99 -9.73 -6.68
C GLN A 217 7.75 -9.11 -7.87
N PHE A 218 9.06 -9.34 -7.97
CA PHE A 218 9.85 -8.85 -9.09
C PHE A 218 9.37 -9.37 -10.46
N ASN A 219 8.83 -10.59 -10.51
CA ASN A 219 8.29 -11.18 -11.75
C ASN A 219 6.90 -10.65 -12.10
N ILE A 220 6.07 -10.31 -11.11
CA ILE A 220 4.71 -9.82 -11.34
C ILE A 220 4.61 -8.30 -11.48
N MET A 221 5.71 -7.58 -11.26
CA MET A 221 5.78 -6.12 -11.51
C MET A 221 5.53 -5.71 -12.97
N GLN A 222 5.66 -6.62 -13.92
CA GLN A 222 5.47 -6.29 -15.33
C GLN A 222 3.98 -6.32 -15.66
N VAL A 223 3.41 -5.14 -15.88
CA VAL A 223 2.07 -5.03 -16.46
C VAL A 223 2.11 -5.67 -17.84
N LYS A 224 1.28 -6.68 -18.04
CA LYS A 224 1.17 -7.37 -19.33
C LYS A 224 0.10 -6.68 -20.16
N ALA A 225 0.43 -6.36 -21.40
CA ALA A 225 -0.58 -5.90 -22.35
C ALA A 225 -1.70 -6.94 -22.47
N PRO A 226 -2.98 -6.51 -22.50
CA PRO A 226 -4.11 -7.41 -22.72
C PRO A 226 -3.97 -8.15 -24.06
N GLU A 227 -4.62 -9.31 -24.17
CA GLU A 227 -4.65 -10.04 -25.42
C GLU A 227 -5.35 -9.21 -26.50
N GLY A 228 -4.73 -9.09 -27.67
CA GLY A 228 -5.24 -8.26 -28.76
C GLY A 228 -4.84 -6.79 -28.71
N TYR A 229 -4.14 -6.33 -27.65
CA TYR A 229 -3.66 -4.96 -27.54
C TYR A 229 -2.65 -4.62 -28.65
N THR A 230 -2.93 -3.56 -29.40
CA THR A 230 -1.99 -3.02 -30.40
C THR A 230 -1.77 -1.52 -30.22
N ALA A 231 -0.57 -1.04 -30.61
CA ALA A 231 -0.30 0.40 -30.62
C ALA A 231 -1.22 1.20 -31.59
N ALA A 232 -1.87 0.51 -32.54
CA ALA A 232 -2.82 1.14 -33.43
C ALA A 232 -4.14 1.48 -32.70
N ASP A 233 -4.60 0.62 -31.80
CA ASP A 233 -5.82 0.85 -31.03
C ASP A 233 -5.66 2.08 -30.13
N ILE A 234 -4.48 2.21 -29.47
CA ILE A 234 -4.18 3.40 -28.64
C ILE A 234 -4.17 4.68 -29.46
N ARG A 235 -3.57 4.67 -30.68
CA ARG A 235 -3.59 5.87 -31.55
C ARG A 235 -5.01 6.27 -31.95
N THR A 236 -5.89 5.28 -32.14
CA THR A 236 -7.30 5.58 -32.44
C THR A 236 -7.99 6.30 -31.28
N LEU A 237 -7.66 5.95 -30.03
CA LEU A 237 -8.14 6.65 -28.84
C LEU A 237 -7.49 8.03 -28.67
N GLU A 238 -6.18 8.16 -28.94
CA GLU A 238 -5.45 9.42 -28.90
C GLU A 238 -5.94 10.42 -29.98
N ASP A 239 -6.34 9.92 -31.15
CA ASP A 239 -6.88 10.75 -32.25
C ASP A 239 -8.32 11.22 -32.00
N THR A 240 -8.98 10.73 -30.95
CA THR A 240 -10.32 11.20 -30.55
C THR A 240 -10.18 12.51 -29.77
N ASP A 241 -10.86 13.56 -30.23
CA ASP A 241 -10.87 14.86 -29.52
C ASP A 241 -11.80 14.79 -28.31
N TRP A 242 -11.22 14.51 -27.16
CA TRP A 242 -11.91 14.44 -25.87
C TRP A 242 -11.91 15.80 -25.14
N THR A 243 -11.52 16.88 -25.80
CA THR A 243 -11.45 18.20 -25.16
C THR A 243 -12.88 18.70 -24.90
N PRO A 244 -13.32 18.76 -23.63
CA PRO A 244 -14.66 19.25 -23.33
C PRO A 244 -14.76 20.74 -23.71
N SER A 245 -15.94 21.16 -24.16
CA SER A 245 -16.19 22.58 -24.40
C SER A 245 -16.21 23.33 -23.07
N VAL A 246 -15.45 24.41 -22.95
CA VAL A 246 -15.51 25.26 -21.76
C VAL A 246 -16.81 26.06 -21.79
N SER A 247 -17.80 25.65 -21.00
CA SER A 247 -19.03 26.41 -20.80
C SER A 247 -18.72 27.69 -19.98
N THR A 248 -19.45 28.76 -20.27
CA THR A 248 -19.46 30.00 -19.47
C THR A 248 -20.40 29.92 -18.26
N GLU A 249 -21.10 28.79 -18.09
CA GLU A 249 -22.05 28.61 -16.99
C GLU A 249 -21.30 28.37 -15.66
N LYS A 250 -21.93 28.80 -14.55
CA LYS A 250 -21.40 28.58 -13.20
C LYS A 250 -21.35 27.10 -12.90
N ARG A 251 -20.26 26.63 -12.35
CA ARG A 251 -20.00 25.22 -11.98
C ARG A 251 -19.83 25.10 -10.49
N PRO A 252 -20.16 23.95 -9.87
CA PRO A 252 -20.01 23.77 -8.43
C PRO A 252 -18.53 23.60 -8.04
N HIS A 253 -18.19 24.00 -6.82
CA HIS A 253 -17.00 23.49 -6.15
C HIS A 253 -17.23 22.02 -5.83
N ILE A 254 -16.22 21.18 -6.07
CA ILE A 254 -16.26 19.74 -5.80
C ILE A 254 -15.27 19.44 -4.66
N ILE A 255 -15.80 19.05 -3.52
CA ILE A 255 -15.03 18.64 -2.34
C ILE A 255 -15.16 17.14 -2.21
N MET A 256 -14.09 16.43 -2.59
CA MET A 256 -14.03 14.97 -2.58
C MET A 256 -13.12 14.50 -1.45
N ILE A 257 -13.64 13.65 -0.59
CA ILE A 257 -12.93 13.15 0.61
C ILE A 257 -12.93 11.64 0.59
N MET A 258 -11.74 11.07 0.71
CA MET A 258 -11.53 9.65 0.94
C MET A 258 -11.21 9.42 2.41
N GLY A 259 -12.11 8.75 3.11
CA GLY A 259 -12.02 8.45 4.53
C GLY A 259 -11.18 7.21 4.81
N GLU A 260 -10.17 7.35 5.66
CA GLU A 260 -9.29 6.25 6.08
C GLU A 260 -10.07 5.16 6.83
N ALA A 261 -10.08 3.95 6.29
CA ALA A 261 -10.78 2.78 6.79
C ALA A 261 -12.26 3.05 7.14
N PHE A 262 -12.90 3.98 6.41
CA PHE A 262 -14.28 4.35 6.65
C PHE A 262 -15.20 3.26 6.09
N SER A 263 -15.97 2.63 6.98
CA SER A 263 -16.92 1.58 6.63
C SER A 263 -18.17 1.64 7.49
N ASP A 264 -19.21 0.97 7.07
CA ASP A 264 -20.48 0.83 7.77
C ASP A 264 -20.54 -0.39 8.70
N LEU A 265 -19.39 -0.85 9.19
CA LEU A 265 -19.30 -1.98 10.13
C LEU A 265 -20.19 -1.82 11.38
N SER A 266 -20.52 -0.58 11.75
CA SER A 266 -21.48 -0.29 12.85
C SER A 266 -22.92 -0.70 12.56
N GLU A 267 -23.25 -1.01 11.29
CA GLU A 267 -24.57 -1.52 10.88
C GLU A 267 -24.69 -3.05 11.07
N ASN A 268 -23.62 -3.69 11.56
CA ASN A 268 -23.64 -5.13 11.80
C ASN A 268 -24.67 -5.50 12.87
N GLU A 269 -25.45 -6.56 12.64
CA GLU A 269 -26.58 -6.98 13.48
C GLU A 269 -26.21 -7.39 14.89
N HIS A 270 -24.94 -7.77 15.13
CA HIS A 270 -24.41 -8.12 16.45
C HIS A 270 -23.96 -6.92 17.29
N LEU A 271 -24.04 -5.72 16.74
CA LEU A 271 -23.60 -4.49 17.40
C LEU A 271 -24.80 -3.56 17.65
N ASP A 272 -24.88 -3.01 18.85
CA ASP A 272 -25.95 -2.07 19.21
C ASP A 272 -25.36 -0.81 19.87
N PHE A 273 -25.73 0.33 19.32
CA PHE A 273 -25.31 1.65 19.78
C PHE A 273 -26.42 2.37 20.60
N THR A 274 -27.49 1.67 20.98
CA THR A 274 -28.56 2.24 21.80
C THR A 274 -28.01 2.70 23.16
N GLY A 275 -28.10 4.00 23.42
CA GLY A 275 -27.52 4.61 24.63
C GLY A 275 -26.07 5.03 24.53
N TYR A 276 -25.44 4.77 23.39
CA TYR A 276 -24.12 5.24 23.02
C TYR A 276 -24.20 6.28 21.89
N ARG A 277 -23.05 6.86 21.50
CA ARG A 277 -22.95 7.68 20.29
C ARG A 277 -23.02 6.75 19.06
N ASP A 278 -24.03 6.93 18.21
CA ASP A 278 -24.03 6.28 16.90
C ASP A 278 -22.84 6.82 16.07
N PRO A 279 -21.88 5.98 15.68
CA PRO A 279 -20.68 6.43 14.99
C PRO A 279 -20.93 6.88 13.55
N MET A 280 -22.13 6.64 12.99
CA MET A 280 -22.51 7.03 11.63
C MET A 280 -23.82 7.80 11.57
N LYS A 281 -24.12 8.58 12.59
CA LYS A 281 -25.38 9.33 12.70
C LYS A 281 -25.54 10.36 11.58
N ASN A 282 -24.55 11.22 11.40
CA ASN A 282 -24.60 12.28 10.38
C ASN A 282 -24.59 11.66 8.97
N TRP A 283 -23.81 10.61 8.76
CA TRP A 283 -23.79 9.83 7.53
C TRP A 283 -25.20 9.36 7.14
N LYS A 284 -25.89 8.68 8.04
CA LYS A 284 -27.26 8.18 7.83
C LYS A 284 -28.25 9.30 7.54
N GLU A 285 -28.16 10.41 8.27
CA GLU A 285 -28.99 11.59 8.06
C GLU A 285 -28.77 12.17 6.66
N ILE A 286 -27.51 12.30 6.20
CA ILE A 286 -27.19 12.81 4.87
C ILE A 286 -27.65 11.85 3.78
N CYS A 287 -27.44 10.56 3.92
CA CYS A 287 -27.89 9.56 2.96
C CYS A 287 -29.43 9.52 2.81
N ALA A 288 -30.17 9.87 3.86
CA ALA A 288 -31.63 9.92 3.84
C ALA A 288 -32.20 11.20 3.20
N GLU A 289 -31.38 12.21 2.90
CA GLU A 289 -31.84 13.46 2.29
C GLU A 289 -32.20 13.28 0.81
N GLU A 290 -33.28 13.92 0.38
CA GLU A 290 -33.71 13.91 -1.01
C GLU A 290 -32.63 14.49 -1.95
N GLY A 291 -32.26 13.74 -2.97
CA GLY A 291 -31.24 14.13 -3.95
C GLY A 291 -29.82 13.72 -3.57
N THR A 292 -29.59 13.11 -2.40
CA THR A 292 -28.33 12.45 -2.10
C THR A 292 -28.23 11.14 -2.86
N ILE A 293 -27.09 10.90 -3.50
CA ILE A 293 -26.74 9.62 -4.09
C ILE A 293 -25.83 8.90 -3.10
N SER A 294 -26.18 7.69 -2.70
CA SER A 294 -25.38 6.89 -1.78
C SER A 294 -25.47 5.41 -2.12
N GLY A 295 -24.51 4.65 -1.67
CA GLY A 295 -24.39 3.20 -1.88
C GLY A 295 -23.02 2.69 -1.47
N HIS A 296 -22.58 1.61 -2.13
CA HIS A 296 -21.27 1.02 -1.89
C HIS A 296 -20.35 1.17 -3.10
N ILE A 297 -19.08 1.39 -2.83
CA ILE A 297 -18.01 1.47 -3.82
C ILE A 297 -17.07 0.28 -3.65
N VAL A 298 -16.81 -0.44 -4.74
CA VAL A 298 -15.88 -1.56 -4.76
C VAL A 298 -14.47 -1.02 -4.95
N VAL A 299 -13.67 -1.11 -3.92
CA VAL A 299 -12.28 -0.63 -3.87
C VAL A 299 -11.28 -1.75 -4.14
N PRO A 300 -10.05 -1.46 -4.60
CA PRO A 300 -9.14 -2.50 -5.06
C PRO A 300 -8.48 -3.32 -3.94
N ASN A 301 -8.53 -2.87 -2.69
CA ASN A 301 -7.78 -3.45 -1.59
C ASN A 301 -8.62 -3.63 -0.32
N PHE A 302 -8.14 -4.51 0.56
CA PHE A 302 -8.65 -4.73 1.91
C PHE A 302 -7.57 -4.38 2.94
N GLY A 303 -7.94 -3.64 3.97
CA GLY A 303 -7.10 -3.40 5.15
C GLY A 303 -5.83 -2.57 4.91
N GLY A 304 -5.79 -1.83 3.82
CA GLY A 304 -4.65 -0.98 3.42
C GLY A 304 -4.58 -0.81 1.91
N GLY A 305 -3.55 -0.11 1.42
CA GLY A 305 -3.38 0.15 0.00
C GLY A 305 -4.14 1.38 -0.50
N THR A 306 -4.32 2.37 0.36
CA THR A 306 -5.02 3.66 0.12
C THR A 306 -4.72 4.27 -1.24
N SER A 307 -3.44 4.29 -1.67
CA SER A 307 -3.04 4.86 -2.97
C SER A 307 -3.65 4.14 -4.18
N ASN A 308 -4.09 2.89 -4.03
CA ASN A 308 -4.72 2.15 -5.11
C ASN A 308 -6.17 2.63 -5.32
N THR A 309 -6.88 2.93 -4.24
CA THR A 309 -8.22 3.52 -4.29
C THR A 309 -8.15 4.96 -4.82
N GLU A 310 -7.16 5.76 -4.38
CA GLU A 310 -6.87 7.07 -4.96
C GLU A 310 -6.65 6.99 -6.48
N TYR A 311 -5.82 6.02 -6.91
CA TYR A 311 -5.51 5.81 -8.32
C TYR A 311 -6.77 5.49 -9.13
N ASP A 312 -7.58 4.53 -8.68
CA ASP A 312 -8.80 4.14 -9.38
C ASP A 312 -9.73 5.35 -9.57
N VAL A 313 -10.02 6.07 -8.48
CA VAL A 313 -10.95 7.21 -8.50
C VAL A 313 -10.44 8.39 -9.32
N LEU A 314 -9.15 8.74 -9.16
CA LEU A 314 -8.57 9.92 -9.81
C LEU A 314 -8.20 9.69 -11.28
N THR A 315 -7.98 8.43 -11.68
CA THR A 315 -7.52 8.11 -13.05
C THR A 315 -8.57 7.44 -13.92
N GLY A 316 -9.61 6.85 -13.32
CA GLY A 316 -10.57 5.99 -14.02
C GLY A 316 -9.96 4.64 -14.46
N CYS A 317 -8.75 4.31 -14.03
CA CYS A 317 -8.05 3.08 -14.38
C CYS A 317 -8.08 2.10 -13.21
N ALA A 318 -8.47 0.85 -13.45
CA ALA A 318 -8.55 -0.14 -12.39
C ALA A 318 -7.19 -0.72 -12.00
N THR A 319 -6.76 -0.50 -10.76
CA THR A 319 -5.54 -1.06 -10.16
C THR A 319 -5.46 -2.59 -10.30
N ARG A 320 -6.59 -3.31 -10.30
CA ARG A 320 -6.65 -4.76 -10.47
C ARG A 320 -5.91 -5.27 -11.73
N TYR A 321 -5.77 -4.45 -12.77
CA TYR A 321 -5.04 -4.79 -14.00
C TYR A 321 -3.53 -4.53 -13.91
N LEU A 322 -3.08 -3.81 -12.87
CA LEU A 322 -1.65 -3.56 -12.63
C LEU A 322 -0.96 -4.71 -11.87
N GLY A 323 -1.76 -5.62 -11.28
CA GLY A 323 -1.28 -6.66 -10.37
C GLY A 323 -1.42 -6.24 -8.90
N SER A 324 -2.00 -7.11 -8.11
CA SER A 324 -2.53 -6.83 -6.75
C SER A 324 -1.51 -6.42 -5.68
N SER A 325 -0.21 -6.52 -5.96
CA SER A 325 0.84 -6.31 -4.96
C SER A 325 1.66 -5.03 -5.14
N LEU A 326 1.31 -4.20 -6.12
CA LEU A 326 2.07 -2.99 -6.42
C LEU A 326 1.27 -1.75 -6.04
N PRO A 327 1.89 -0.78 -5.34
CA PRO A 327 1.30 0.53 -5.23
C PRO A 327 1.13 1.12 -6.63
N SER A 328 -0.12 1.40 -7.02
CA SER A 328 -0.47 1.91 -8.36
C SER A 328 0.29 3.19 -8.72
N TYR A 329 0.56 4.02 -7.75
CA TYR A 329 1.36 5.25 -7.91
C TYR A 329 2.80 5.01 -8.38
N SER A 330 3.30 3.77 -8.27
CA SER A 330 4.59 3.39 -8.86
C SER A 330 4.59 3.39 -10.39
N PHE A 331 3.44 3.52 -11.03
CA PHE A 331 3.30 3.60 -12.49
C PHE A 331 3.09 5.02 -13.02
N ILE A 332 2.93 6.01 -12.15
CA ILE A 332 2.81 7.42 -12.53
C ILE A 332 4.19 8.06 -12.45
N HIS A 333 4.75 8.44 -13.60
CA HIS A 333 6.10 8.99 -13.72
C HIS A 333 6.18 10.28 -14.54
N SER A 334 5.04 10.74 -15.02
CA SER A 334 4.89 11.95 -15.86
C SER A 334 3.43 12.37 -15.84
N ASP A 335 3.13 13.48 -16.48
CA ASP A 335 1.78 13.98 -16.66
C ASP A 335 0.81 12.85 -17.03
N PHE A 336 -0.23 12.70 -16.20
CA PHE A 336 -1.29 11.70 -16.36
C PHE A 336 -2.63 12.41 -16.54
N ASP A 337 -3.42 11.96 -17.51
CA ASP A 337 -4.67 12.61 -17.87
C ASP A 337 -5.87 12.08 -17.04
N GLY A 338 -5.78 12.23 -15.73
CA GLY A 338 -6.82 11.87 -14.77
C GLY A 338 -7.82 12.99 -14.49
N MET A 339 -8.77 12.72 -13.58
CA MET A 339 -9.83 13.66 -13.17
C MET A 339 -9.31 15.06 -12.80
N PRO A 340 -8.23 15.24 -11.99
CA PRO A 340 -7.76 16.59 -11.67
C PRO A 340 -7.34 17.38 -12.91
N ARG A 341 -6.65 16.73 -13.86
CA ARG A 341 -6.20 17.38 -15.09
C ARG A 341 -7.36 17.69 -16.05
N GLN A 342 -8.38 16.84 -16.10
CA GLN A 342 -9.60 17.11 -16.86
C GLN A 342 -10.34 18.32 -16.28
N LEU A 343 -10.44 18.43 -14.97
CA LEU A 343 -11.03 19.57 -14.28
C LEU A 343 -10.25 20.87 -14.52
N GLN A 344 -8.91 20.81 -14.56
CA GLN A 344 -8.10 21.97 -14.97
C GLN A 344 -8.43 22.45 -16.38
N LYS A 345 -8.59 21.52 -17.35
CA LYS A 345 -9.02 21.86 -18.73
C LYS A 345 -10.39 22.51 -18.75
N LEU A 346 -11.25 22.21 -17.78
CA LEU A 346 -12.56 22.82 -17.58
C LEU A 346 -12.50 24.15 -16.79
N GLY A 347 -11.33 24.63 -16.39
CA GLY A 347 -11.15 25.89 -15.68
C GLY A 347 -11.25 25.80 -14.17
N TYR A 348 -11.22 24.59 -13.59
CA TYR A 348 -11.12 24.43 -12.14
C TYR A 348 -9.70 24.73 -11.65
N GLU A 349 -9.59 25.32 -10.47
CA GLU A 349 -8.40 25.20 -9.66
C GLU A 349 -8.44 23.85 -8.92
N THR A 350 -7.27 23.19 -8.79
CA THR A 350 -7.19 21.84 -8.25
C THR A 350 -6.21 21.78 -7.10
N LEU A 351 -6.64 21.27 -5.96
CA LEU A 351 -5.77 21.08 -4.80
C LEU A 351 -5.98 19.73 -4.14
N SER A 352 -4.97 19.26 -3.43
CA SER A 352 -5.04 18.05 -2.61
C SER A 352 -4.65 18.34 -1.17
N ILE A 353 -5.26 17.61 -0.23
CA ILE A 353 -4.99 17.68 1.21
C ILE A 353 -4.75 16.27 1.71
N HIS A 354 -3.57 16.03 2.31
CA HIS A 354 -3.29 14.77 2.99
C HIS A 354 -2.50 15.05 4.27
N PRO A 355 -3.10 14.90 5.45
CA PRO A 355 -2.44 15.18 6.74
C PRO A 355 -1.42 14.10 7.15
N GLY A 356 -0.88 13.38 6.19
CA GLY A 356 0.23 12.46 6.28
C GLY A 356 1.47 12.97 5.54
N TYR A 357 2.55 12.19 5.56
CA TYR A 357 3.81 12.57 4.96
C TYR A 357 3.75 12.62 3.42
N ALA A 358 4.26 13.68 2.82
CA ALA A 358 4.31 13.89 1.36
C ALA A 358 5.03 12.76 0.60
N TRP A 359 6.07 12.19 1.21
CA TRP A 359 6.84 11.09 0.63
C TRP A 359 6.12 9.73 0.68
N PHE A 360 5.05 9.62 1.48
CA PHE A 360 4.28 8.37 1.58
C PHE A 360 3.51 8.13 0.27
N TYR A 361 3.66 6.93 -0.32
CA TYR A 361 3.21 6.61 -1.68
C TYR A 361 3.74 7.56 -2.76
N ASN A 362 4.81 8.32 -2.48
CA ASN A 362 5.38 9.29 -3.44
C ASN A 362 4.41 10.40 -3.87
N ARG A 363 3.42 10.76 -3.04
CA ARG A 363 2.37 11.73 -3.36
C ARG A 363 2.94 13.09 -3.79
N GLN A 364 4.07 13.52 -3.21
CA GLN A 364 4.75 14.78 -3.57
C GLN A 364 5.13 14.90 -5.07
N ASN A 365 5.32 13.77 -5.76
CA ASN A 365 5.62 13.74 -7.18
C ASN A 365 4.38 13.34 -8.00
N VAL A 366 3.58 12.41 -7.49
CA VAL A 366 2.41 11.86 -8.18
C VAL A 366 1.27 12.88 -8.29
N TYR A 367 0.99 13.65 -7.25
CA TYR A 367 -0.10 14.63 -7.29
C TYR A 367 0.09 15.73 -8.34
N PRO A 368 1.28 16.33 -8.48
CA PRO A 368 1.55 17.22 -9.63
C PRO A 368 1.38 16.53 -10.99
N ASP A 369 1.84 15.28 -11.13
CA ASP A 369 1.70 14.51 -12.37
C ASP A 369 0.21 14.22 -12.69
N LEU A 370 -0.64 14.03 -11.67
CA LEU A 370 -2.10 13.91 -11.83
C LEU A 370 -2.79 15.24 -12.15
N GLY A 371 -2.12 16.39 -11.94
CA GLY A 371 -2.67 17.71 -12.25
C GLY A 371 -3.16 18.50 -11.03
N PHE A 372 -2.75 18.18 -9.80
CA PHE A 372 -3.00 19.06 -8.67
C PHE A 372 -2.04 20.26 -8.70
N ALA A 373 -2.59 21.47 -8.68
CA ALA A 373 -1.82 22.72 -8.70
C ALA A 373 -1.17 23.01 -7.34
N ALA A 374 -1.79 22.59 -6.26
CA ALA A 374 -1.26 22.69 -4.90
C ALA A 374 -1.57 21.44 -4.09
N SER A 375 -0.70 21.11 -3.13
CA SER A 375 -0.87 19.99 -2.22
C SER A 375 -0.45 20.38 -0.80
N TYR A 376 -1.26 20.01 0.18
CA TYR A 376 -1.05 20.29 1.60
C TYR A 376 -0.78 18.99 2.34
N PHE A 377 0.43 18.87 2.93
CA PHE A 377 0.90 17.69 3.63
C PHE A 377 1.21 17.99 5.10
N LEU A 378 1.49 16.93 5.87
CA LEU A 378 1.84 17.04 7.28
C LEU A 378 3.01 18.01 7.53
N GLU A 379 4.06 17.94 6.68
CA GLU A 379 5.32 18.65 6.93
C GLU A 379 5.21 20.18 6.88
N ASP A 380 4.26 20.71 6.16
CA ASP A 380 4.12 22.13 5.90
C ASP A 380 2.77 22.73 6.30
N SER A 381 1.77 21.90 6.56
CA SER A 381 0.37 22.36 6.71
C SER A 381 -0.30 21.94 8.02
N PHE A 382 0.31 21.02 8.79
CA PHE A 382 -0.26 20.51 10.04
C PHE A 382 0.80 20.42 11.14
N ASP A 383 0.35 20.53 12.39
CA ASP A 383 1.18 20.33 13.57
C ASP A 383 0.69 19.12 14.38
N LEU A 384 1.36 17.99 14.23
CA LEU A 384 1.00 16.75 14.94
C LEU A 384 1.02 16.88 16.47
N ALA A 385 1.80 17.82 17.01
CA ALA A 385 1.89 18.02 18.47
C ALA A 385 0.61 18.65 19.05
N THR A 386 -0.07 19.51 18.30
CA THR A 386 -1.29 20.20 18.73
C THR A 386 -2.57 19.67 18.07
N GLN A 387 -2.45 19.07 16.90
CA GLN A 387 -3.55 18.56 16.08
C GLN A 387 -3.59 17.03 16.02
N GLY A 388 -2.72 16.35 16.78
CA GLY A 388 -2.63 14.89 16.77
C GLY A 388 -3.65 14.21 17.67
N TYR A 389 -4.20 13.06 17.19
CA TYR A 389 -4.97 12.12 17.99
C TYR A 389 -4.73 10.69 17.49
N GLY A 390 -4.45 9.78 18.39
CA GLY A 390 -4.12 8.40 18.01
C GLY A 390 -2.84 8.24 17.17
N GLY A 391 -1.92 9.20 17.26
CA GLY A 391 -0.64 9.19 16.53
C GLY A 391 -0.67 9.82 15.15
N TYR A 392 -1.84 10.30 14.70
CA TYR A 392 -2.06 10.95 13.41
C TYR A 392 -2.73 12.31 13.58
N VAL A 393 -2.73 13.15 12.55
CA VAL A 393 -3.53 14.38 12.54
C VAL A 393 -5.00 14.01 12.61
N ASN A 394 -5.73 14.71 13.48
CA ASN A 394 -7.13 14.41 13.75
C ASN A 394 -8.08 14.91 12.63
N GLU A 395 -9.28 14.34 12.57
CA GLU A 395 -10.30 14.69 11.58
C GLU A 395 -10.69 16.16 11.64
N THR A 396 -10.74 16.76 12.85
CA THR A 396 -11.07 18.17 13.04
C THR A 396 -10.08 19.08 12.33
N ALA A 397 -8.78 18.85 12.50
CA ALA A 397 -7.75 19.66 11.85
C ALA A 397 -7.75 19.47 10.32
N THR A 398 -8.03 18.25 9.85
CA THR A 398 -8.19 17.95 8.43
C THR A 398 -9.37 18.72 7.85
N MET A 399 -10.51 18.72 8.54
CA MET A 399 -11.71 19.44 8.12
C MET A 399 -11.53 20.96 8.18
N ASP A 400 -10.86 21.48 9.23
CA ASP A 400 -10.49 22.90 9.32
C ASP A 400 -9.68 23.33 8.09
N LYS A 401 -8.75 22.49 7.63
CA LYS A 401 -7.96 22.78 6.43
C LYS A 401 -8.78 22.78 5.16
N ILE A 402 -9.73 21.87 5.01
CA ILE A 402 -10.67 21.86 3.88
C ILE A 402 -11.48 23.14 3.85
N ILE A 403 -12.10 23.51 4.97
CA ILE A 403 -12.95 24.72 5.09
C ILE A 403 -12.12 25.98 4.86
N GLU A 404 -10.94 26.09 5.49
CA GLU A 404 -10.02 27.23 5.30
C GLU A 404 -9.65 27.44 3.84
N THR A 405 -9.28 26.35 3.14
CA THR A 405 -8.88 26.45 1.74
C THR A 405 -10.03 26.82 0.82
N LEU A 406 -11.21 26.23 1.04
CA LEU A 406 -12.41 26.56 0.27
C LEU A 406 -12.86 28.01 0.52
N ASP A 407 -12.90 28.44 1.77
CA ASP A 407 -13.31 29.79 2.17
C ASP A 407 -12.33 30.87 1.62
N THR A 408 -11.04 30.56 1.62
CA THR A 408 -10.01 31.45 1.02
C THR A 408 -10.21 31.53 -0.49
N HIS A 409 -10.39 30.38 -1.15
CA HIS A 409 -10.57 30.31 -2.58
C HIS A 409 -11.81 31.09 -3.05
N ILE A 410 -12.97 30.91 -2.41
CA ILE A 410 -14.22 31.63 -2.69
C ILE A 410 -14.04 33.16 -2.56
N LYS A 411 -13.23 33.62 -1.60
CA LYS A 411 -12.96 35.06 -1.41
C LYS A 411 -12.01 35.67 -2.44
N GLU A 412 -11.11 34.87 -3.02
CA GLU A 412 -10.04 35.34 -3.89
C GLU A 412 -10.37 35.22 -5.38
N THR A 413 -11.27 34.30 -5.76
CA THR A 413 -11.57 34.01 -7.18
C THR A 413 -13.00 33.49 -7.37
N ASP A 414 -13.51 33.70 -8.58
CA ASP A 414 -14.80 33.16 -9.02
C ASP A 414 -14.64 31.80 -9.75
N THR A 415 -13.42 31.24 -9.82
CA THR A 415 -13.18 29.95 -10.48
C THR A 415 -13.69 28.80 -9.61
N PRO A 416 -14.24 27.71 -10.19
CA PRO A 416 -14.60 26.56 -9.39
C PRO A 416 -13.36 25.85 -8.84
N LEU A 417 -13.50 25.22 -7.66
CA LEU A 417 -12.44 24.49 -6.96
C LEU A 417 -12.74 22.99 -7.00
N PHE A 418 -11.74 22.19 -7.33
CA PHE A 418 -11.69 20.76 -6.99
C PHE A 418 -10.69 20.53 -5.86
N SER A 419 -11.19 20.09 -4.72
CA SER A 419 -10.38 19.69 -3.57
C SER A 419 -10.51 18.19 -3.34
N PHE A 420 -9.39 17.48 -3.36
CA PHE A 420 -9.31 16.05 -3.02
C PHE A 420 -8.57 15.87 -1.70
N THR A 421 -9.24 15.26 -0.72
CA THR A 421 -8.67 15.01 0.61
C THR A 421 -8.61 13.53 0.91
N VAL A 422 -7.48 13.08 1.47
CA VAL A 422 -7.31 11.74 2.01
C VAL A 422 -7.09 11.87 3.50
N THR A 423 -8.03 11.40 4.33
CA THR A 423 -7.89 11.48 5.78
C THR A 423 -6.90 10.43 6.31
N ILE A 424 -6.54 10.45 7.59
CA ILE A 424 -5.54 9.52 8.16
C ILE A 424 -5.82 9.14 9.62
N GLN A 425 -6.67 9.87 10.33
CA GLN A 425 -6.82 9.64 11.77
C GLN A 425 -7.15 8.19 12.11
N ASN A 426 -8.03 7.55 11.34
CA ASN A 426 -8.48 6.19 11.62
C ASN A 426 -7.55 5.08 11.07
N HIS A 427 -6.32 5.41 10.65
CA HIS A 427 -5.32 4.43 10.20
C HIS A 427 -4.91 3.48 11.33
N GLY A 428 -4.94 2.16 11.10
CA GLY A 428 -4.48 1.17 12.07
C GLY A 428 -3.03 1.36 12.56
N PRO A 429 -2.56 0.63 13.56
CA PRO A 429 -3.29 -0.37 14.36
C PRO A 429 -4.23 0.27 15.38
N TYR A 430 -5.27 -0.48 15.78
CA TYR A 430 -6.32 0.05 16.66
C TYR A 430 -6.10 -0.23 18.14
N GLU A 431 -5.18 -1.12 18.53
CA GLU A 431 -4.95 -1.47 19.94
C GLU A 431 -4.57 -0.24 20.77
N LYS A 432 -5.46 0.17 21.66
CA LYS A 432 -5.28 1.35 22.53
C LYS A 432 -4.86 2.62 21.78
N LYS A 433 -5.30 2.75 20.55
CA LYS A 433 -4.93 3.83 19.64
C LYS A 433 -5.18 5.21 20.23
N TYR A 434 -6.33 5.41 20.83
CA TYR A 434 -6.75 6.67 21.47
C TYR A 434 -6.60 6.63 23.00
N GLY A 435 -5.81 5.69 23.52
CA GLY A 435 -5.62 5.48 24.95
C GLY A 435 -6.67 4.56 25.57
N THR A 436 -7.00 4.79 26.84
CA THR A 436 -8.04 4.02 27.53
C THR A 436 -9.38 4.67 27.29
N LEU A 437 -10.23 4.01 26.51
CA LEU A 437 -11.60 4.41 26.25
C LEU A 437 -12.57 3.50 27.00
N GLU A 438 -13.74 4.03 27.35
CA GLU A 438 -14.88 3.21 27.75
C GLU A 438 -15.52 2.60 26.51
N GLN A 439 -16.03 1.38 26.63
CA GLN A 439 -16.77 0.70 25.56
C GLN A 439 -17.92 1.58 25.07
N ASN A 440 -18.01 1.79 23.77
CA ASN A 440 -18.94 2.71 23.12
C ASN A 440 -20.04 2.02 22.29
N PHE A 441 -20.27 0.72 22.54
CA PHE A 441 -21.32 -0.11 21.93
C PHE A 441 -21.68 -1.26 22.87
N SER A 442 -22.79 -1.93 22.64
CA SER A 442 -23.09 -3.25 23.19
C SER A 442 -23.08 -4.31 22.08
N SER A 443 -22.97 -5.58 22.47
CA SER A 443 -22.95 -6.71 21.52
C SER A 443 -23.73 -7.88 22.12
N ASP A 444 -24.41 -8.64 21.27
CA ASP A 444 -25.12 -9.88 21.65
C ASP A 444 -24.23 -11.13 21.52
N ILE A 445 -23.01 -10.99 20.98
CA ILE A 445 -21.96 -12.02 20.96
C ILE A 445 -20.92 -11.77 22.04
N GLU A 446 -20.24 -12.84 22.48
CA GLU A 446 -19.19 -12.75 23.49
C GLU A 446 -17.87 -12.25 22.87
N LEU A 447 -17.48 -11.03 23.23
CA LEU A 447 -16.20 -10.43 22.84
C LEU A 447 -15.23 -10.45 24.04
N ASN A 448 -13.98 -10.83 23.78
CA ASN A 448 -12.94 -10.71 24.80
C ASN A 448 -12.46 -9.24 24.91
N GLU A 449 -11.68 -8.94 25.97
CA GLU A 449 -11.22 -7.57 26.26
C GLU A 449 -10.47 -6.93 25.08
N THR A 450 -9.62 -7.68 24.38
CA THR A 450 -8.86 -7.17 23.22
C THR A 450 -9.80 -6.87 22.04
N GLN A 451 -10.76 -7.74 21.76
CA GLN A 451 -11.74 -7.55 20.69
C GLN A 451 -12.63 -6.35 20.96
N THR A 452 -13.09 -6.20 22.21
CA THR A 452 -13.87 -5.05 22.64
C THR A 452 -13.08 -3.75 22.52
N ASP A 453 -11.80 -3.73 22.95
CA ASP A 453 -10.93 -2.56 22.80
C ASP A 453 -10.75 -2.18 21.32
N LEU A 454 -10.42 -3.13 20.45
CA LEU A 454 -10.21 -2.88 19.02
C LEU A 454 -11.43 -2.22 18.37
N LEU A 455 -12.65 -2.75 18.61
CA LEU A 455 -13.88 -2.14 18.07
C LEU A 455 -14.16 -0.78 18.69
N THR A 456 -13.96 -0.62 20.01
CA THR A 456 -14.12 0.67 20.70
C THR A 456 -13.24 1.74 20.09
N GLN A 457 -11.97 1.44 19.84
CA GLN A 457 -11.02 2.35 19.23
C GLN A 457 -11.39 2.65 17.76
N TYR A 458 -11.78 1.63 17.02
CA TYR A 458 -12.20 1.80 15.62
C TYR A 458 -13.43 2.70 15.50
N PHE A 459 -14.49 2.44 16.28
CA PHE A 459 -15.72 3.25 16.25
C PHE A 459 -15.52 4.66 16.82
N GLN A 460 -14.52 4.88 17.69
CA GLN A 460 -14.12 6.23 18.05
C GLN A 460 -13.67 7.02 16.81
N GLY A 461 -12.81 6.44 15.99
CA GLY A 461 -12.32 7.09 14.77
C GLY A 461 -13.40 7.31 13.71
N ILE A 462 -14.30 6.33 13.50
CA ILE A 462 -15.45 6.48 12.60
C ILE A 462 -16.38 7.60 13.08
N GLY A 463 -16.70 7.63 14.39
CA GLY A 463 -17.55 8.67 14.94
C GLY A 463 -16.93 10.07 14.85
N ASP A 464 -15.59 10.18 14.94
CA ASP A 464 -14.91 11.46 14.75
C ASP A 464 -14.99 11.91 13.27
N ALA A 465 -14.83 10.98 12.32
CA ALA A 465 -15.02 11.26 10.90
C ALA A 465 -16.46 11.69 10.59
N ASP A 466 -17.45 10.95 11.09
CA ASP A 466 -18.88 11.25 10.93
C ASP A 466 -19.27 12.65 11.44
N GLU A 467 -18.75 13.03 12.62
CA GLU A 467 -18.98 14.38 13.17
C GLU A 467 -18.43 15.46 12.24
N GLN A 468 -17.27 15.23 11.64
CA GLN A 468 -16.66 16.20 10.74
C GLN A 468 -17.35 16.23 9.36
N ILE A 469 -17.90 15.12 8.89
CA ILE A 469 -18.77 15.07 7.69
C ILE A 469 -20.01 15.95 7.94
N GLY A 470 -20.67 15.80 9.07
CA GLY A 470 -21.83 16.63 9.45
C GLY A 470 -21.48 18.11 9.50
N ARG A 471 -20.33 18.45 10.09
CA ARG A 471 -19.83 19.84 10.16
C ARG A 471 -19.54 20.43 8.78
N LEU A 472 -18.93 19.66 7.88
CA LEU A 472 -18.67 20.12 6.51
C LEU A 472 -19.97 20.36 5.74
N LYS A 473 -20.95 19.46 5.92
CA LYS A 473 -22.27 19.62 5.33
C LYS A 473 -22.94 20.91 5.82
N GLU A 474 -22.96 21.15 7.14
CA GLU A 474 -23.52 22.38 7.73
C GLU A 474 -22.85 23.63 7.17
N TYR A 475 -21.51 23.62 7.02
CA TYR A 475 -20.77 24.71 6.38
C TYR A 475 -21.23 24.90 4.91
N ALA A 476 -21.35 23.84 4.14
CA ALA A 476 -21.75 23.89 2.74
C ALA A 476 -23.21 24.36 2.56
N GLU A 477 -24.11 23.99 3.45
CA GLU A 477 -25.49 24.48 3.49
C GLU A 477 -25.58 25.99 3.75
N GLY A 478 -24.69 26.51 4.58
CA GLY A 478 -24.61 27.95 4.89
C GLY A 478 -23.96 28.78 3.78
N SER A 479 -23.49 28.17 2.70
CA SER A 479 -22.81 28.86 1.59
C SER A 479 -23.77 29.20 0.46
N ASP A 480 -23.66 30.42 -0.08
CA ASP A 480 -24.33 30.84 -1.33
C ASP A 480 -23.65 30.26 -2.58
N GLU A 481 -22.44 29.72 -2.46
CA GLU A 481 -21.72 29.07 -3.57
C GLU A 481 -22.21 27.65 -3.79
N PRO A 482 -22.28 27.19 -5.05
CA PRO A 482 -22.65 25.81 -5.35
C PRO A 482 -21.55 24.85 -4.93
N ILE A 483 -21.86 23.95 -3.99
CA ILE A 483 -20.92 22.99 -3.43
C ILE A 483 -21.47 21.58 -3.55
N VAL A 484 -20.62 20.67 -4.03
CA VAL A 484 -20.84 19.23 -4.08
C VAL A 484 -19.88 18.57 -3.12
N LEU A 485 -20.38 17.73 -2.23
CA LEU A 485 -19.60 16.90 -1.32
C LEU A 485 -19.62 15.45 -1.82
N VAL A 486 -18.46 14.87 -1.96
CA VAL A 486 -18.27 13.44 -2.25
C VAL A 486 -17.45 12.85 -1.12
N TYR A 487 -17.96 11.81 -0.48
CA TYR A 487 -17.24 11.10 0.57
C TYR A 487 -17.30 9.59 0.31
N PHE A 488 -16.18 8.88 0.51
CA PHE A 488 -16.12 7.42 0.35
C PHE A 488 -14.99 6.82 1.20
N GLY A 489 -15.14 5.55 1.58
CA GLY A 489 -14.09 4.81 2.28
C GLY A 489 -13.03 4.29 1.32
N ASP A 490 -11.78 4.23 1.76
CA ASP A 490 -10.66 3.73 0.93
C ASP A 490 -10.52 2.20 0.96
N HIS A 491 -10.87 1.56 2.07
CA HIS A 491 -10.90 0.10 2.29
C HIS A 491 -11.57 -0.24 3.62
N LEU A 492 -11.94 -1.49 3.81
CA LEU A 492 -12.36 -2.00 5.12
C LEU A 492 -11.19 -1.96 6.12
N PRO A 493 -11.46 -1.87 7.44
CA PRO A 493 -10.41 -1.85 8.45
C PRO A 493 -9.65 -3.18 8.48
N GLY A 494 -8.31 -3.11 8.51
CA GLY A 494 -7.46 -4.25 8.74
C GLY A 494 -7.20 -4.46 10.22
N PHE A 495 -8.01 -5.28 10.88
CA PHE A 495 -7.77 -5.62 12.28
C PHE A 495 -6.57 -6.58 12.42
N SER A 496 -5.85 -6.52 13.54
CA SER A 496 -4.63 -7.30 13.79
C SER A 496 -4.82 -8.81 13.70
N ASN A 497 -6.04 -9.30 13.95
CA ASN A 497 -6.40 -10.71 13.89
C ASN A 497 -6.96 -11.15 12.51
N GLY A 498 -6.79 -10.33 11.49
CA GLY A 498 -7.18 -10.66 10.14
C GLY A 498 -8.68 -10.76 9.95
N MET A 499 -9.12 -11.83 9.27
CA MET A 499 -10.53 -12.09 8.99
C MET A 499 -11.31 -12.60 10.20
N GLU A 500 -10.63 -13.06 11.27
CA GLU A 500 -11.26 -13.62 12.47
C GLU A 500 -12.30 -12.67 13.08
N PHE A 501 -12.08 -11.37 12.98
CA PHE A 501 -13.01 -10.36 13.49
C PHE A 501 -14.29 -10.29 12.66
N PHE A 502 -14.17 -10.36 11.35
CA PHE A 502 -15.31 -10.39 10.43
C PHE A 502 -16.09 -11.69 10.55
N ASP A 503 -15.39 -12.82 10.69
CA ASP A 503 -15.99 -14.12 10.95
C ASP A 503 -16.77 -14.11 12.28
N LEU A 504 -16.22 -13.46 13.32
CA LEU A 504 -16.85 -13.36 14.64
C LEU A 504 -18.14 -12.54 14.61
N LEU A 505 -18.20 -11.52 13.76
CA LEU A 505 -19.36 -10.66 13.56
C LEU A 505 -20.32 -11.21 12.48
N ASP A 506 -20.13 -12.43 12.00
CA ASP A 506 -20.88 -13.00 10.86
C ASP A 506 -20.95 -12.02 9.67
N TYR A 507 -19.92 -11.17 9.52
CA TYR A 507 -19.86 -10.21 8.43
C TYR A 507 -19.67 -10.98 7.11
N PRO A 508 -20.47 -10.72 6.06
CA PRO A 508 -20.57 -11.59 4.89
C PRO A 508 -19.39 -11.44 3.92
N ILE A 509 -18.14 -11.58 4.41
CA ILE A 509 -16.94 -11.50 3.60
C ILE A 509 -16.17 -12.82 3.61
N ASP A 510 -16.00 -13.42 2.44
CA ASP A 510 -15.12 -14.59 2.24
C ASP A 510 -14.46 -14.49 0.85
N ALA A 511 -13.13 -14.36 0.82
CA ALA A 511 -12.36 -14.33 -0.42
C ALA A 511 -12.46 -15.63 -1.26
N ASN A 512 -12.90 -16.73 -0.66
CA ASN A 512 -13.11 -18.02 -1.32
C ASN A 512 -14.59 -18.41 -1.40
N GLY A 513 -15.48 -17.56 -0.91
CA GLY A 513 -16.91 -17.75 -0.84
C GLY A 513 -17.65 -17.53 -2.16
N SER A 514 -18.94 -17.19 -2.07
CA SER A 514 -19.75 -16.79 -3.21
C SER A 514 -19.21 -15.50 -3.87
N PRO A 515 -19.59 -15.17 -5.10
CA PRO A 515 -19.20 -13.91 -5.72
C PRO A 515 -19.57 -12.68 -4.89
N GLU A 516 -20.70 -12.70 -4.20
CA GLU A 516 -21.18 -11.65 -3.32
C GLU A 516 -20.28 -11.50 -2.09
N GLU A 517 -19.93 -12.60 -1.43
CA GLU A 517 -19.00 -12.61 -0.28
C GLU A 517 -17.60 -12.18 -0.68
N GLN A 518 -17.13 -12.55 -1.88
CA GLN A 518 -15.85 -12.07 -2.41
C GLN A 518 -15.89 -10.58 -2.70
N LEU A 519 -17.01 -10.05 -3.18
CA LEU A 519 -17.17 -8.64 -3.48
C LEU A 519 -17.21 -7.80 -2.21
N ALA A 520 -17.96 -8.24 -1.20
CA ALA A 520 -18.11 -7.57 0.09
C ALA A 520 -16.78 -7.32 0.82
N VAL A 521 -15.72 -8.13 0.53
CA VAL A 521 -14.36 -7.88 1.03
C VAL A 521 -13.82 -6.50 0.63
N TYR A 522 -14.32 -5.95 -0.48
CA TYR A 522 -13.83 -4.73 -1.11
C TYR A 522 -14.87 -3.59 -1.10
N GLU A 523 -16.02 -3.79 -0.48
CA GLU A 523 -17.07 -2.77 -0.44
C GLU A 523 -16.87 -1.80 0.72
N THR A 524 -16.96 -0.50 0.40
CA THR A 524 -17.01 0.59 1.37
C THR A 524 -18.14 1.55 1.01
N PRO A 525 -18.72 2.29 1.97
CA PRO A 525 -19.81 3.20 1.68
C PRO A 525 -19.33 4.45 0.95
N TYR A 526 -20.18 5.02 0.08
CA TYR A 526 -19.97 6.34 -0.51
C TYR A 526 -21.25 7.16 -0.52
N LEU A 527 -21.10 8.51 -0.59
CA LEU A 527 -22.18 9.45 -0.86
C LEU A 527 -21.73 10.57 -1.79
N ILE A 528 -22.67 11.12 -2.53
CA ILE A 528 -22.56 12.36 -3.31
C ILE A 528 -23.74 13.23 -2.90
N TRP A 529 -23.44 14.35 -2.26
CA TRP A 529 -24.42 15.31 -1.75
C TRP A 529 -24.16 16.70 -2.33
N GLN A 530 -25.20 17.52 -2.46
CA GLN A 530 -25.13 18.88 -3.01
C GLN A 530 -25.97 19.85 -2.17
N ASN A 531 -25.45 21.07 -1.99
CA ASN A 531 -26.21 22.13 -1.36
C ASN A 531 -27.28 22.72 -2.29
N GLU A 532 -28.18 23.55 -1.77
CA GLU A 532 -29.27 24.15 -2.54
C GLU A 532 -28.77 25.02 -3.71
N SER A 533 -27.64 25.69 -3.56
CA SER A 533 -27.03 26.48 -4.64
C SER A 533 -26.54 25.59 -5.78
N ALA A 534 -26.01 24.39 -5.49
CA ALA A 534 -25.63 23.41 -6.51
C ALA A 534 -26.85 22.76 -7.18
N LYS A 535 -27.90 22.41 -6.42
CA LYS A 535 -29.18 21.89 -6.94
C LYS A 535 -29.85 22.89 -7.89
N ALA A 536 -29.64 24.19 -7.67
CA ALA A 536 -30.19 25.25 -8.51
C ALA A 536 -29.48 25.38 -9.88
N LEU A 537 -28.34 24.75 -10.09
CA LEU A 537 -27.64 24.74 -11.36
C LEU A 537 -28.42 23.91 -12.38
N LYS A 538 -28.48 24.42 -13.62
CA LYS A 538 -29.28 23.79 -14.69
C LYS A 538 -28.59 22.61 -15.38
N ASN A 539 -27.30 22.44 -15.11
CA ASN A 539 -26.41 21.52 -15.82
C ASN A 539 -26.08 20.26 -15.01
N THR A 540 -26.99 19.84 -14.16
CA THR A 540 -26.86 18.62 -13.39
C THR A 540 -27.69 17.50 -13.98
N LYS A 541 -27.13 16.29 -14.05
CA LYS A 541 -27.82 15.06 -14.40
C LYS A 541 -28.24 14.32 -13.13
N THR A 542 -29.23 13.47 -13.23
CA THR A 542 -29.61 12.53 -12.17
C THR A 542 -28.79 11.25 -12.24
N ALA A 543 -28.75 10.47 -11.15
CA ALA A 543 -28.10 9.16 -11.11
C ALA A 543 -28.59 8.23 -12.24
N ALA A 544 -29.90 8.22 -12.51
CA ALA A 544 -30.49 7.41 -13.56
C ALA A 544 -30.07 7.86 -14.98
N GLU A 545 -29.87 9.16 -15.21
CA GLU A 545 -29.44 9.70 -16.50
C GLU A 545 -28.02 9.35 -16.86
N ILE A 546 -27.15 9.14 -15.85
CA ILE A 546 -25.76 8.68 -16.03
C ILE A 546 -25.62 7.16 -15.90
N GLY A 547 -26.73 6.43 -15.72
CA GLY A 547 -26.75 4.98 -15.65
C GLY A 547 -26.18 4.38 -14.36
N LEU A 548 -26.19 5.12 -13.25
CA LEU A 548 -25.84 4.53 -11.95
C LEU A 548 -26.87 3.45 -11.58
N PRO A 549 -26.42 2.30 -11.05
CA PRO A 549 -27.30 1.24 -10.59
C PRO A 549 -28.25 1.71 -9.47
N GLU A 550 -29.46 1.15 -9.42
CA GLU A 550 -30.47 1.51 -8.41
C GLU A 550 -30.04 1.15 -6.98
N ASP A 551 -29.21 0.12 -6.81
CA ASP A 551 -28.62 -0.29 -5.53
C ASP A 551 -27.42 0.57 -5.13
N GLY A 552 -26.97 1.48 -5.98
CA GLY A 552 -25.85 2.36 -5.74
C GLY A 552 -24.48 1.66 -5.73
N LEU A 553 -24.39 0.39 -6.18
CA LEU A 553 -23.10 -0.32 -6.21
C LEU A 553 -22.28 0.11 -7.45
N ILE A 554 -21.08 0.66 -7.21
CA ILE A 554 -20.16 1.07 -8.28
C ILE A 554 -18.74 0.59 -8.02
N SER A 555 -17.93 0.49 -9.06
CA SER A 555 -16.47 0.29 -8.88
C SER A 555 -15.74 1.63 -8.72
N SER A 556 -14.69 1.67 -7.91
CA SER A 556 -13.90 2.87 -7.59
C SER A 556 -13.44 3.65 -8.83
N GLN A 557 -13.09 2.95 -9.90
CA GLN A 557 -12.69 3.56 -11.17
C GLN A 557 -13.78 4.40 -11.85
N PHE A 558 -15.05 4.21 -11.49
CA PHE A 558 -16.16 4.95 -12.09
C PHE A 558 -16.63 6.15 -11.27
N LEU A 559 -16.23 6.26 -9.99
CA LEU A 559 -16.70 7.36 -9.13
C LEU A 559 -16.30 8.73 -9.69
N GLY A 560 -15.06 8.90 -10.14
CA GLY A 560 -14.60 10.15 -10.74
C GLY A 560 -15.39 10.53 -11.97
N SER A 561 -15.61 9.59 -12.90
CA SER A 561 -16.41 9.80 -14.10
C SER A 561 -17.88 10.11 -13.76
N ALA A 562 -18.46 9.41 -12.79
CA ALA A 562 -19.83 9.67 -12.35
C ALA A 562 -20.01 11.10 -11.83
N VAL A 563 -19.07 11.59 -11.00
CA VAL A 563 -19.10 12.97 -10.51
C VAL A 563 -18.97 13.97 -11.66
N LEU A 564 -18.08 13.73 -12.61
CA LEU A 564 -17.93 14.60 -13.78
C LEU A 564 -19.21 14.64 -14.63
N GLU A 565 -19.84 13.52 -14.89
CA GLU A 565 -21.07 13.44 -15.68
C GLU A 565 -22.28 14.03 -14.96
N LEU A 566 -22.38 13.88 -13.63
CA LEU A 566 -23.46 14.43 -12.83
C LEU A 566 -23.50 15.96 -12.87
N PHE A 567 -22.35 16.61 -12.77
CA PHE A 567 -22.26 18.05 -12.51
C PHE A 567 -21.67 18.88 -13.66
N LEU A 568 -21.21 18.23 -14.72
CA LEU A 568 -20.60 18.89 -15.88
C LEU A 568 -21.27 18.38 -17.14
N SER A 569 -22.43 18.98 -17.50
CA SER A 569 -23.29 18.53 -18.63
C SER A 569 -22.56 18.51 -19.97
N ASP A 570 -21.48 19.25 -20.12
CA ASP A 570 -20.66 19.33 -21.33
C ASP A 570 -19.56 18.26 -21.36
N TYR A 571 -19.46 17.45 -20.31
CA TYR A 571 -18.50 16.37 -20.18
C TYR A 571 -19.16 15.06 -20.66
N GLU A 572 -18.64 14.51 -21.73
CA GLU A 572 -18.91 13.12 -22.11
C GLU A 572 -17.68 12.29 -21.69
N SER A 573 -17.88 11.33 -20.79
CA SER A 573 -16.82 10.43 -20.35
C SER A 573 -16.25 9.67 -21.55
N PRO A 574 -14.93 9.60 -21.69
CA PRO A 574 -14.29 8.85 -22.79
C PRO A 574 -14.55 7.35 -22.73
#